data_197e7ab6f66fc21d26ff989e0791ba19
#
_entry.id   197e7ab6f66fc21d26ff989e0791ba19
#
_cell.length_a   1.000
_cell.length_b   1.000
_cell.length_c   1.000
_cell.angle_alpha   90.00
_cell.angle_beta   90.00
_cell.angle_gamma   90.00
#
_symmetry.space_group_name_H-M   'P 1'
#
loop_
_entity.id
_entity.type
_entity.pdbx_description
1 polymer ?
#
loop_
_entity_poly.entity_id
_entity_poly.type
_entity_poly.pdbx_seq_one_letter_code
_entity_poly.pdbx_strand_id
1 'polypeptide(L)'
;MWIILEQEKIHEKGFGFDFGKMKVSNKVFEDIALDLNALKETNKNYANKQVVLKALADRNIKELRAISNFFYRTSGIYFRICNYFAQMYRYDWYIVPEIADAATVNTAKVTKEFNKALTFLDNSYIKKSCMDMALTVIKDGAYYGCIIPSSSGIVLQDLPANYCRSRYKVGNTPIVELNMKFFDDNFADSQYRLRVLKMFPEDVQKGYVLYKNGKLKPDYMGDTAGSWYALEKGSAIKFDFGNGDVPLFASAIPALLDLDAAQDLDRRKQMQKLLKILVQKLPLDKNGDLIFDLDEAQDIHRNAVMMLSNTIGVDVLTTFADVDSIDVADDKTATSSDELERVERSLYNAFGTTQNLFNASGNIATTNSILNDEAMCRNLLLQFSAFYD
;
A
#
# COMPACT_ATOMS: atom_id res chain seq x y z
N MET A 1 12.99 37.16 17.89
CA MET A 1 12.01 37.95 17.12
C MET A 1 10.66 37.32 17.34
N TRP A 2 9.86 37.95 18.17
CA TRP A 2 8.55 37.47 18.61
C TRP A 2 7.58 37.54 17.42
N ILE A 3 7.17 36.42 16.90
CA ILE A 3 5.99 36.38 16.03
C ILE A 3 4.79 36.25 16.98
N ILE A 4 4.34 37.38 17.46
CA ILE A 4 2.99 37.54 18.00
C ILE A 4 2.10 37.30 16.78
N LEU A 5 1.41 36.15 16.77
CA LEU A 5 0.20 36.02 15.97
C LEU A 5 -0.83 36.93 16.65
N GLU A 6 -0.76 38.25 16.37
CA GLU A 6 -1.87 39.12 16.60
C GLU A 6 -3.10 38.53 15.93
N GLN A 7 -4.16 38.50 16.65
CA GLN A 7 -5.51 38.23 16.15
C GLN A 7 -5.92 39.37 15.19
N GLU A 8 -5.17 39.61 14.15
CA GLU A 8 -5.75 40.28 13.01
C GLU A 8 -6.78 39.31 12.41
N LYS A 9 -8.02 39.79 12.45
CA LYS A 9 -9.11 39.29 11.60
C LYS A 9 -8.50 39.12 10.23
N ILE A 10 -8.12 37.87 9.89
CA ILE A 10 -7.64 37.52 8.57
C ILE A 10 -8.84 37.71 7.66
N HIS A 11 -8.92 38.92 7.15
CA HIS A 11 -9.84 39.22 6.07
C HIS A 11 -9.64 38.20 4.96
N GLU A 12 -10.73 37.61 4.54
CA GLU A 12 -10.92 36.62 3.47
C GLU A 12 -10.31 36.97 2.11
N LYS A 13 -9.28 37.79 2.06
CA LYS A 13 -8.66 38.28 0.81
C LYS A 13 -7.23 37.79 0.62
N GLY A 14 -6.98 36.52 0.77
CA GLY A 14 -5.60 36.06 0.64
C GLY A 14 -5.40 34.67 0.06
N PHE A 15 -6.32 34.03 -0.41
CA PHE A 15 -6.44 32.85 -1.27
C PHE A 15 -7.93 32.54 -1.24
N GLY A 16 -8.60 32.68 -2.35
CA GLY A 16 -10.04 32.50 -2.47
C GLY A 16 -10.50 31.05 -2.26
N PHE A 17 -10.07 30.44 -1.17
CA PHE A 17 -10.53 29.15 -0.71
C PHE A 17 -11.68 29.36 0.25
N ASP A 18 -12.87 29.31 -0.30
CA ASP A 18 -14.10 29.15 0.45
C ASP A 18 -14.17 27.71 0.96
N PHE A 19 -13.78 27.47 2.21
CA PHE A 19 -13.86 26.16 2.84
C PHE A 19 -15.28 25.56 2.80
N GLY A 20 -16.31 26.36 2.65
CA GLY A 20 -17.70 25.91 2.45
C GLY A 20 -17.95 25.30 1.06
N LYS A 21 -17.07 25.54 0.09
CA LYS A 21 -17.13 24.97 -1.27
C LYS A 21 -15.98 24.03 -1.58
N MET A 22 -15.00 23.92 -0.69
CA MET A 22 -13.87 23.03 -0.86
C MET A 22 -14.31 21.59 -0.67
N LYS A 23 -14.58 20.95 -1.80
CA LYS A 23 -14.36 19.53 -1.94
C LYS A 23 -12.85 19.33 -2.04
N VAL A 24 -12.11 19.59 -0.97
CA VAL A 24 -10.68 19.33 -0.95
C VAL A 24 -10.54 17.83 -1.01
N SER A 25 -10.15 17.35 -2.16
CA SER A 25 -9.62 16.02 -2.22
C SER A 25 -8.39 16.00 -1.31
N ASN A 26 -8.31 15.06 -0.40
CA ASN A 26 -7.17 14.73 0.44
C ASN A 26 -5.87 14.53 -0.36
N LYS A 27 -5.97 14.48 -1.68
CA LYS A 27 -4.91 14.25 -2.65
C LYS A 27 -3.72 15.21 -2.56
N VAL A 28 -3.93 16.47 -2.22
CA VAL A 28 -2.81 17.45 -2.23
C VAL A 28 -1.76 17.09 -1.18
N PHE A 29 -2.17 16.53 -0.03
CA PHE A 29 -1.23 16.09 1.01
C PHE A 29 -0.65 14.71 0.74
N GLU A 30 -1.44 13.80 0.18
CA GLU A 30 -0.92 12.51 -0.29
C GLU A 30 0.16 12.71 -1.34
N ASP A 31 -0.07 13.56 -2.33
CA ASP A 31 0.89 13.81 -3.41
C ASP A 31 2.18 14.46 -2.88
N ILE A 32 2.08 15.45 -2.00
CA ILE A 32 3.26 16.09 -1.38
C ILE A 32 4.01 15.12 -0.47
N ALA A 33 3.30 14.36 0.37
CA ALA A 33 3.91 13.37 1.25
C ALA A 33 4.53 12.21 0.46
N LEU A 34 3.91 11.81 -0.65
CA LEU A 34 4.40 10.77 -1.55
C LEU A 34 5.67 11.21 -2.28
N ASP A 35 5.72 12.44 -2.80
CA ASP A 35 6.89 12.98 -3.49
C ASP A 35 8.08 13.14 -2.54
N LEU A 36 7.85 13.62 -1.32
CA LEU A 36 8.90 13.77 -0.32
C LEU A 36 9.43 12.42 0.19
N ASN A 37 8.56 11.41 0.32
CA ASN A 37 8.96 10.06 0.71
C ASN A 37 9.67 9.33 -0.43
N ALA A 38 9.21 9.47 -1.67
CA ALA A 38 9.84 8.89 -2.85
C ALA A 38 11.30 9.38 -3.01
N LEU A 39 11.56 10.66 -2.75
CA LEU A 39 12.92 11.24 -2.81
C LEU A 39 13.85 10.72 -1.71
N LYS A 40 13.31 10.34 -0.54
CA LYS A 40 14.09 9.82 0.60
C LYS A 40 14.32 8.30 0.55
N GLU A 41 13.52 7.56 -0.20
CA GLU A 41 13.49 6.08 -0.19
C GLU A 41 14.24 5.44 -1.37
N THR A 42 14.85 6.22 -2.27
CA THR A 42 15.51 5.74 -3.49
C THR A 42 16.67 4.74 -3.27
N ASN A 43 17.12 4.53 -2.04
CA ASN A 43 18.25 3.65 -1.71
C ASN A 43 17.87 2.33 -1.01
N LYS A 44 16.59 2.06 -0.74
CA LYS A 44 16.18 0.82 -0.06
C LYS A 44 15.63 -0.19 -1.06
N ASN A 45 16.27 -1.37 -1.11
CA ASN A 45 15.79 -2.47 -1.96
C ASN A 45 14.70 -3.27 -1.23
N TYR A 46 13.46 -2.82 -1.29
CA TYR A 46 12.30 -3.53 -0.71
C TYR A 46 11.94 -4.82 -1.44
N ALA A 47 12.49 -5.09 -2.62
CA ALA A 47 12.37 -6.36 -3.29
C ALA A 47 13.22 -7.48 -2.64
N ASN A 48 14.03 -7.14 -1.63
CA ASN A 48 14.81 -8.13 -0.88
C ASN A 48 13.98 -8.72 0.27
N LYS A 49 13.71 -10.02 0.19
CA LYS A 49 12.94 -10.78 1.21
C LYS A 49 13.50 -10.63 2.63
N GLN A 50 14.84 -10.56 2.78
CA GLN A 50 15.47 -10.42 4.10
C GLN A 50 15.15 -9.08 4.76
N VAL A 51 15.06 -7.99 3.98
CA VAL A 51 14.66 -6.67 4.48
C VAL A 51 13.23 -6.70 5.01
N VAL A 52 12.33 -7.33 4.26
CA VAL A 52 10.91 -7.48 4.67
C VAL A 52 10.78 -8.31 5.94
N LEU A 53 11.45 -9.48 5.99
CA LEU A 53 11.42 -10.35 7.19
C LEU A 53 11.99 -9.66 8.42
N LYS A 54 13.06 -8.89 8.27
CA LYS A 54 13.63 -8.10 9.36
C LYS A 54 12.65 -7.03 9.85
N ALA A 55 12.05 -6.27 8.95
CA ALA A 55 11.06 -5.26 9.32
C ALA A 55 9.84 -5.86 10.05
N LEU A 56 9.41 -7.07 9.65
CA LEU A 56 8.34 -7.82 10.33
C LEU A 56 8.77 -8.29 11.74
N ALA A 57 9.98 -8.86 11.86
CA ALA A 57 10.51 -9.34 13.14
C ALA A 57 10.68 -8.20 14.15
N ASP A 58 11.23 -7.07 13.70
CA ASP A 58 11.47 -5.88 14.51
C ASP A 58 10.19 -5.07 14.77
N ARG A 59 9.07 -5.42 14.13
CA ARG A 59 7.82 -4.65 14.13
C ARG A 59 8.04 -3.17 13.82
N ASN A 60 8.92 -2.89 12.86
CA ASN A 60 9.18 -1.53 12.42
C ASN A 60 8.05 -1.00 11.54
N ILE A 61 7.01 -0.43 12.17
CA ILE A 61 5.78 0.02 11.52
C ILE A 61 6.07 1.00 10.38
N LYS A 62 7.00 1.93 10.58
CA LYS A 62 7.36 2.92 9.54
C LYS A 62 7.93 2.25 8.30
N GLU A 63 8.79 1.26 8.48
CA GLU A 63 9.37 0.51 7.36
C GLU A 63 8.36 -0.42 6.72
N LEU A 64 7.48 -1.05 7.51
CA LEU A 64 6.40 -1.90 7.00
C LEU A 64 5.39 -1.10 6.14
N ARG A 65 5.07 0.15 6.52
CA ARG A 65 4.27 1.06 5.70
C ARG A 65 4.95 1.39 4.38
N ALA A 66 6.25 1.69 4.41
CA ALA A 66 7.02 1.98 3.20
C ALA A 66 7.06 0.77 2.27
N ILE A 67 7.29 -0.44 2.80
CA ILE A 67 7.26 -1.70 2.06
C ILE A 67 5.88 -1.94 1.45
N SER A 68 4.80 -1.81 2.23
CA SER A 68 3.43 -1.99 1.76
C SER A 68 3.08 -1.03 0.61
N ASN A 69 3.42 0.26 0.76
CA ASN A 69 3.20 1.26 -0.28
C ASN A 69 4.05 1.00 -1.53
N PHE A 70 5.26 0.50 -1.38
CA PHE A 70 6.09 0.07 -2.50
C PHE A 70 5.40 -1.05 -3.30
N PHE A 71 4.96 -2.12 -2.63
CA PHE A 71 4.27 -3.23 -3.31
C PHE A 71 2.90 -2.83 -3.86
N TYR A 72 2.20 -1.92 -3.22
CA TYR A 72 0.95 -1.37 -3.76
C TYR A 72 1.14 -0.70 -5.12
N ARG A 73 2.30 -0.08 -5.35
CA ARG A 73 2.63 0.59 -6.63
C ARG A 73 3.25 -0.36 -7.66
N THR A 74 4.00 -1.36 -7.23
CA THR A 74 4.80 -2.20 -8.13
C THR A 74 4.18 -3.55 -8.42
N SER A 75 3.36 -4.10 -7.51
CA SER A 75 2.74 -5.42 -7.68
C SER A 75 1.25 -5.29 -8.02
N GLY A 76 0.87 -5.77 -9.21
CA GLY A 76 -0.54 -5.80 -9.63
C GLY A 76 -1.42 -6.69 -8.75
N ILE A 77 -0.88 -7.77 -8.19
CA ILE A 77 -1.60 -8.68 -7.28
C ILE A 77 -1.89 -7.95 -5.97
N TYR A 78 -0.87 -7.34 -5.37
CA TYR A 78 -1.01 -6.61 -4.11
C TYR A 78 -1.99 -5.43 -4.25
N PHE A 79 -1.89 -4.67 -5.34
CA PHE A 79 -2.81 -3.60 -5.67
C PHE A 79 -4.26 -4.08 -5.74
N ARG A 80 -4.52 -5.17 -6.48
CA ARG A 80 -5.87 -5.71 -6.65
C ARG A 80 -6.46 -6.20 -5.32
N ILE A 81 -5.67 -6.88 -4.50
CA ILE A 81 -6.12 -7.40 -3.21
C ILE A 81 -6.44 -6.25 -2.24
N CYS A 82 -5.57 -5.24 -2.13
CA CYS A 82 -5.86 -4.08 -1.28
C CYS A 82 -7.16 -3.37 -1.70
N ASN A 83 -7.36 -3.15 -3.00
CA ASN A 83 -8.58 -2.51 -3.49
C ASN A 83 -9.82 -3.41 -3.34
N TYR A 84 -9.68 -4.73 -3.49
CA TYR A 84 -10.77 -5.67 -3.26
C TYR A 84 -11.30 -5.55 -1.84
N PHE A 85 -10.44 -5.60 -0.83
CA PHE A 85 -10.86 -5.48 0.57
C PHE A 85 -11.37 -4.08 0.91
N ALA A 86 -10.78 -3.02 0.36
CA ALA A 86 -11.22 -1.65 0.59
C ALA A 86 -12.62 -1.37 0.02
N GLN A 87 -12.97 -2.03 -1.10
CA GLN A 87 -14.23 -1.83 -1.82
C GLN A 87 -15.24 -2.97 -1.61
N MET A 88 -14.94 -3.89 -0.71
CA MET A 88 -15.80 -5.06 -0.44
C MET A 88 -17.19 -4.63 0.03
N TYR A 89 -17.27 -3.60 0.85
CA TYR A 89 -18.53 -3.02 1.29
C TYR A 89 -18.95 -1.86 0.38
N ARG A 90 -20.25 -1.75 0.17
CA ARG A 90 -20.85 -0.63 -0.58
C ARG A 90 -20.92 0.65 0.24
N TYR A 91 -20.73 0.56 1.57
CA TYR A 91 -20.88 1.66 2.52
C TYR A 91 -22.20 2.40 2.36
N ASP A 92 -23.30 1.64 2.12
CA ASP A 92 -24.64 2.21 2.07
C ASP A 92 -25.07 2.59 3.48
N TRP A 93 -25.63 3.78 3.63
CA TRP A 93 -26.06 4.32 4.90
C TRP A 93 -27.51 4.77 4.81
N TYR A 94 -28.17 4.82 5.96
CA TYR A 94 -29.51 5.34 6.10
C TYR A 94 -29.64 6.03 7.46
N ILE A 95 -30.55 7.02 7.55
CA ILE A 95 -30.84 7.77 8.77
C ILE A 95 -32.16 7.28 9.30
N VAL A 96 -32.21 7.03 10.60
CA VAL A 96 -33.43 6.73 11.33
C VAL A 96 -33.64 7.82 12.38
N PRO A 97 -34.77 8.59 12.34
CA PRO A 97 -35.03 9.55 13.38
C PRO A 97 -35.33 8.82 14.70
N GLU A 98 -34.64 9.18 15.78
CA GLU A 98 -34.93 8.71 17.11
C GLU A 98 -36.12 9.52 17.68
N ILE A 99 -37.27 8.89 17.79
CA ILE A 99 -38.50 9.51 18.26
C ILE A 99 -38.84 8.89 19.60
N ALA A 100 -38.66 9.67 20.69
CA ALA A 100 -38.92 9.21 22.04
C ALA A 100 -40.44 8.98 22.31
N ASP A 101 -41.35 9.82 21.73
CA ASP A 101 -42.77 9.66 21.88
C ASP A 101 -43.50 10.08 20.59
N ALA A 102 -44.11 9.10 19.92
CA ALA A 102 -44.80 9.28 18.66
C ALA A 102 -46.05 10.17 18.77
N ALA A 103 -46.68 10.31 19.97
CA ALA A 103 -47.87 11.06 20.19
C ALA A 103 -47.63 12.58 20.22
N THR A 104 -46.41 13.03 20.56
CA THR A 104 -46.10 14.47 20.74
C THR A 104 -45.24 15.04 19.60
N VAL A 105 -44.97 14.24 18.56
CA VAL A 105 -44.05 14.59 17.47
C VAL A 105 -44.63 15.63 16.53
N ASN A 106 -43.92 16.76 16.39
CA ASN A 106 -44.18 17.71 15.32
C ASN A 106 -43.54 17.22 14.01
N THR A 107 -44.33 16.52 13.17
CA THR A 107 -43.91 15.93 11.93
C THR A 107 -43.18 16.90 10.99
N ALA A 108 -43.65 18.15 10.89
CA ALA A 108 -43.03 19.14 10.02
C ALA A 108 -41.61 19.54 10.50
N LYS A 109 -41.40 19.63 11.81
CA LYS A 109 -40.07 19.91 12.39
C LYS A 109 -39.12 18.74 12.18
N VAL A 110 -39.60 17.52 12.43
CA VAL A 110 -38.82 16.31 12.23
C VAL A 110 -38.39 16.15 10.76
N THR A 111 -39.31 16.31 9.82
CA THR A 111 -39.01 16.26 8.38
C THR A 111 -37.97 17.31 7.98
N LYS A 112 -38.07 18.54 8.54
CA LYS A 112 -37.10 19.59 8.23
C LYS A 112 -35.69 19.25 8.73
N GLU A 113 -35.58 18.78 9.97
CA GLU A 113 -34.27 18.38 10.54
C GLU A 113 -33.72 17.11 9.86
N PHE A 114 -34.56 16.15 9.53
CA PHE A 114 -34.19 14.97 8.74
C PHE A 114 -33.60 15.35 7.38
N ASN A 115 -34.26 16.23 6.63
CA ASN A 115 -33.76 16.68 5.34
C ASN A 115 -32.44 17.45 5.46
N LYS A 116 -32.24 18.21 6.53
CA LYS A 116 -30.94 18.86 6.79
C LYS A 116 -29.84 17.84 7.07
N ALA A 117 -30.12 16.86 7.93
CA ALA A 117 -29.15 15.78 8.22
C ALA A 117 -28.83 14.98 6.97
N LEU A 118 -29.82 14.64 6.15
CA LEU A 118 -29.63 13.95 4.89
C LEU A 118 -28.71 14.75 3.95
N THR A 119 -29.00 16.05 3.77
CA THR A 119 -28.19 16.93 2.93
C THR A 119 -26.76 17.08 3.47
N PHE A 120 -26.58 17.14 4.78
CA PHE A 120 -25.28 17.23 5.43
C PHE A 120 -24.44 15.97 5.19
N LEU A 121 -25.02 14.79 5.35
CA LEU A 121 -24.34 13.50 5.13
C LEU A 121 -24.06 13.25 3.65
N ASP A 122 -24.99 13.60 2.75
CA ASP A 122 -24.75 13.51 1.29
C ASP A 122 -23.56 14.40 0.87
N ASN A 123 -23.47 15.61 1.41
CA ASN A 123 -22.35 16.51 1.13
C ASN A 123 -21.01 16.03 1.73
N SER A 124 -21.07 15.16 2.74
CA SER A 124 -19.88 14.57 3.37
C SER A 124 -19.26 13.43 2.54
N TYR A 125 -19.92 13.01 1.44
CA TYR A 125 -19.44 11.92 0.55
C TYR A 125 -19.02 10.64 1.29
N ILE A 126 -19.83 10.23 2.27
CA ILE A 126 -19.52 9.14 3.22
C ILE A 126 -18.98 7.90 2.53
N LYS A 127 -19.65 7.41 1.47
CA LYS A 127 -19.24 6.18 0.77
C LYS A 127 -17.81 6.26 0.26
N LYS A 128 -17.47 7.34 -0.41
CA LYS A 128 -16.12 7.52 -0.94
C LYS A 128 -15.09 7.69 0.17
N SER A 129 -15.41 8.49 1.18
CA SER A 129 -14.52 8.69 2.33
C SER A 129 -14.23 7.38 3.06
N CYS A 130 -15.24 6.52 3.27
CA CYS A 130 -15.06 5.21 3.88
C CYS A 130 -14.17 4.29 3.03
N MET A 131 -14.34 4.28 1.69
CA MET A 131 -13.47 3.48 0.80
C MET A 131 -12.02 3.96 0.85
N ASP A 132 -11.79 5.27 0.81
CA ASP A 132 -10.45 5.87 0.84
C ASP A 132 -9.77 5.61 2.21
N MET A 133 -10.52 5.77 3.31
CA MET A 133 -10.05 5.44 4.66
C MET A 133 -9.74 3.95 4.80
N ALA A 134 -10.61 3.07 4.31
CA ALA A 134 -10.39 1.62 4.35
C ALA A 134 -9.13 1.23 3.59
N LEU A 135 -8.91 1.78 2.40
CA LEU A 135 -7.71 1.55 1.62
C LEU A 135 -6.45 1.99 2.38
N THR A 136 -6.51 3.15 3.04
CA THR A 136 -5.39 3.65 3.85
C THR A 136 -5.11 2.75 5.05
N VAL A 137 -6.16 2.29 5.76
CA VAL A 137 -5.99 1.34 6.88
C VAL A 137 -5.36 0.02 6.41
N ILE A 138 -5.75 -0.49 5.24
CA ILE A 138 -5.19 -1.72 4.67
C ILE A 138 -3.70 -1.55 4.34
N LYS A 139 -3.34 -0.44 3.67
CA LYS A 139 -1.97 -0.17 3.24
C LYS A 139 -1.04 0.24 4.37
N ASP A 140 -1.51 1.12 5.25
CA ASP A 140 -0.68 1.78 6.27
C ASP A 140 -0.90 1.22 7.68
N GLY A 141 -1.87 0.29 7.84
CA GLY A 141 -2.20 -0.34 9.12
C GLY A 141 -3.12 0.50 10.00
N ALA A 142 -3.16 1.81 9.79
CA ALA A 142 -4.06 2.74 10.49
C ALA A 142 -4.32 3.98 9.64
N TYR A 143 -5.51 4.52 9.75
CA TYR A 143 -5.88 5.83 9.25
C TYR A 143 -5.92 6.83 10.41
N TYR A 144 -5.37 8.01 10.19
CA TYR A 144 -5.43 9.15 11.09
C TYR A 144 -5.95 10.35 10.33
N GLY A 145 -6.95 11.04 10.87
CA GLY A 145 -7.52 12.21 10.23
C GLY A 145 -7.94 13.28 11.22
N CYS A 146 -7.90 14.55 10.82
CA CYS A 146 -8.52 15.65 11.53
C CYS A 146 -9.92 15.90 10.99
N ILE A 147 -10.85 16.18 11.89
CA ILE A 147 -12.21 16.54 11.57
C ILE A 147 -12.28 18.06 11.43
N ILE A 148 -12.69 18.53 10.25
CA ILE A 148 -12.96 19.95 10.01
C ILE A 148 -14.48 20.10 9.82
N PRO A 149 -15.21 20.58 10.84
CA PRO A 149 -16.64 20.79 10.72
C PRO A 149 -16.94 21.95 9.77
N SER A 150 -17.90 21.74 8.87
CA SER A 150 -18.43 22.77 7.98
C SER A 150 -19.94 22.86 8.19
N SER A 151 -20.54 24.00 7.82
CA SER A 151 -21.99 24.16 7.84
C SER A 151 -22.72 23.22 6.86
N SER A 152 -22.02 22.70 5.87
CA SER A 152 -22.60 21.87 4.79
C SER A 152 -22.20 20.39 4.84
N GLY A 153 -21.28 19.99 5.72
CA GLY A 153 -20.78 18.62 5.81
C GLY A 153 -19.54 18.52 6.69
N ILE A 154 -18.96 17.32 6.76
CA ILE A 154 -17.70 17.04 7.44
C ILE A 154 -16.60 16.93 6.39
N VAL A 155 -15.51 17.64 6.59
CA VAL A 155 -14.27 17.46 5.83
C VAL A 155 -13.28 16.72 6.71
N LEU A 156 -12.78 15.60 6.21
CA LEU A 156 -11.70 14.85 6.85
C LEU A 156 -10.39 15.22 6.18
N GLN A 157 -9.43 15.65 6.97
CA GLN A 157 -8.08 15.92 6.51
C GLN A 157 -7.15 14.83 7.01
N ASP A 158 -6.51 14.13 6.08
CA ASP A 158 -5.59 13.06 6.41
C ASP A 158 -4.37 13.58 7.17
N LEU A 159 -3.97 12.84 8.19
CA LEU A 159 -2.76 13.07 8.94
C LEU A 159 -1.68 12.06 8.54
N PRO A 160 -0.40 12.46 8.52
CA PRO A 160 0.69 11.56 8.16
C PRO A 160 0.86 10.45 9.19
N ALA A 161 0.49 9.22 8.85
CA ALA A 161 0.47 8.09 9.77
C ALA A 161 1.82 7.83 10.47
N ASN A 162 2.95 8.15 9.81
CA ASN A 162 4.30 8.01 10.39
C ASN A 162 4.63 9.03 11.48
N TYR A 163 3.84 10.10 11.57
CA TYR A 163 3.95 11.15 12.60
C TYR A 163 2.75 11.15 13.54
N CYS A 164 1.89 10.13 13.45
CA CYS A 164 0.74 9.96 14.34
C CYS A 164 0.88 8.72 15.21
N ARG A 165 0.31 8.79 16.39
CA ARG A 165 0.17 7.65 17.31
C ARG A 165 -1.06 7.85 18.19
N SER A 166 -1.53 6.77 18.81
CA SER A 166 -2.60 6.83 19.81
C SER A 166 -2.25 5.88 20.95
N ARG A 167 -1.92 6.44 22.11
CA ARG A 167 -1.57 5.68 23.32
C ARG A 167 -2.67 5.71 24.37
N TYR A 168 -3.56 6.69 24.27
CA TYR A 168 -4.60 6.94 25.25
C TYR A 168 -5.97 6.83 24.61
N LYS A 169 -6.93 6.35 25.40
CA LYS A 169 -8.36 6.36 25.05
C LYS A 169 -9.13 7.09 26.14
N VAL A 170 -10.11 7.88 25.75
CA VAL A 170 -11.08 8.50 26.67
C VAL A 170 -12.43 7.86 26.40
N GLY A 171 -12.84 6.93 27.28
CA GLY A 171 -13.91 5.99 26.97
C GLY A 171 -13.45 5.04 25.84
N ASN A 172 -14.23 4.95 24.76
CA ASN A 172 -13.88 4.18 23.57
C ASN A 172 -13.19 5.00 22.48
N THR A 173 -13.06 6.33 22.65
CA THR A 173 -12.47 7.21 21.64
C THR A 173 -10.94 7.25 21.78
N PRO A 174 -10.18 6.86 20.79
CA PRO A 174 -8.73 7.00 20.79
C PRO A 174 -8.34 8.49 20.72
N ILE A 175 -7.36 8.89 21.52
CA ILE A 175 -6.75 10.22 21.43
C ILE A 175 -5.57 10.15 20.46
N VAL A 176 -5.63 10.95 19.42
CA VAL A 176 -4.57 11.03 18.42
C VAL A 176 -3.50 12.01 18.89
N GLU A 177 -2.25 11.58 18.89
CA GLU A 177 -1.09 12.43 19.12
C GLU A 177 -0.37 12.64 17.79
N LEU A 178 -0.09 13.90 17.46
CA LEU A 178 0.66 14.30 16.27
C LEU A 178 2.06 14.78 16.66
N ASN A 179 3.08 14.27 15.98
CA ASN A 179 4.44 14.75 16.12
C ASN A 179 4.63 16.03 15.32
N MET A 180 4.80 17.15 16.01
CA MET A 180 4.92 18.47 15.40
C MET A 180 6.20 18.67 14.58
N LYS A 181 7.20 17.77 14.71
CA LYS A 181 8.38 17.73 13.83
C LYS A 181 8.00 17.49 12.37
N PHE A 182 6.84 16.91 12.10
CA PHE A 182 6.33 16.74 10.75
C PHE A 182 6.47 18.00 9.90
N PHE A 183 6.09 19.14 10.45
CA PHE A 183 6.14 20.41 9.73
C PHE A 183 7.59 20.89 9.45
N ASP A 184 8.50 20.62 10.35
CA ASP A 184 9.92 21.01 10.19
C ASP A 184 10.66 20.05 9.27
N ASP A 185 10.41 18.75 9.39
CA ASP A 185 11.10 17.71 8.63
C ASP A 185 10.72 17.73 7.13
N ASN A 186 9.47 18.11 6.81
CA ASN A 186 8.94 18.05 5.46
C ASN A 186 8.88 19.41 4.76
N PHE A 187 8.86 20.53 5.50
CA PHE A 187 8.75 21.87 4.94
C PHE A 187 9.90 22.77 5.39
N ALA A 188 10.99 22.76 4.63
CA ALA A 188 12.20 23.54 4.95
C ALA A 188 11.95 25.07 4.91
N ASP A 189 11.17 25.55 3.90
CA ASP A 189 10.82 26.97 3.80
C ASP A 189 9.79 27.35 4.88
N SER A 190 10.15 28.37 5.67
CA SER A 190 9.33 28.84 6.76
C SER A 190 8.00 29.46 6.32
N GLN A 191 7.97 30.16 5.18
CA GLN A 191 6.75 30.77 4.68
C GLN A 191 5.80 29.71 4.11
N TYR A 192 6.33 28.74 3.37
CA TYR A 192 5.53 27.62 2.86
C TYR A 192 4.99 26.79 4.01
N ARG A 193 5.81 26.46 5.00
CA ARG A 193 5.39 25.75 6.22
C ARG A 193 4.23 26.43 6.94
N LEU A 194 4.28 27.76 7.10
CA LEU A 194 3.20 28.52 7.73
C LEU A 194 1.89 28.49 6.89
N ARG A 195 2.01 28.49 5.57
CA ARG A 195 0.84 28.31 4.68
C ARG A 195 0.21 26.95 4.86
N VAL A 196 1.03 25.89 4.85
CA VAL A 196 0.57 24.53 5.09
C VAL A 196 -0.07 24.39 6.46
N LEU A 197 0.57 24.93 7.52
CA LEU A 197 0.03 24.89 8.89
C LEU A 197 -1.35 25.55 9.00
N LYS A 198 -1.58 26.65 8.28
CA LYS A 198 -2.89 27.33 8.26
C LYS A 198 -4.02 26.51 7.63
N MET A 199 -3.70 25.45 6.87
CA MET A 199 -4.69 24.54 6.32
C MET A 199 -5.16 23.50 7.34
N PHE A 200 -4.44 23.33 8.45
CA PHE A 200 -4.82 22.44 9.54
C PHE A 200 -5.76 23.12 10.54
N PRO A 201 -6.55 22.33 11.29
CA PRO A 201 -7.40 22.85 12.35
C PRO A 201 -6.61 23.68 13.39
N GLU A 202 -7.30 24.59 14.05
CA GLU A 202 -6.68 25.48 15.07
C GLU A 202 -5.97 24.70 16.18
N ASP A 203 -6.46 23.51 16.53
CA ASP A 203 -5.85 22.66 17.55
C ASP A 203 -4.44 22.22 17.14
N VAL A 204 -4.25 21.81 15.88
CA VAL A 204 -2.93 21.47 15.31
C VAL A 204 -2.02 22.70 15.28
N GLN A 205 -2.55 23.86 14.91
CA GLN A 205 -1.81 25.13 14.89
C GLN A 205 -1.32 25.50 16.29
N LYS A 206 -2.19 25.38 17.31
CA LYS A 206 -1.82 25.58 18.74
C LYS A 206 -0.70 24.62 19.16
N GLY A 207 -0.84 23.34 18.79
CA GLY A 207 0.18 22.33 19.09
C GLY A 207 1.56 22.69 18.50
N TYR A 208 1.59 23.18 17.27
CA TYR A 208 2.85 23.60 16.63
C TYR A 208 3.47 24.83 17.31
N VAL A 209 2.66 25.81 17.72
CA VAL A 209 3.15 26.98 18.47
C VAL A 209 3.72 26.56 19.83
N LEU A 210 3.07 25.64 20.54
CA LEU A 210 3.58 25.12 21.81
C LEU A 210 4.91 24.36 21.60
N TYR A 211 5.03 23.58 20.53
CA TYR A 211 6.24 22.89 20.14
C TYR A 211 7.40 23.88 19.90
N LYS A 212 7.18 24.91 19.07
CA LYS A 212 8.20 25.92 18.77
C LYS A 212 8.65 26.72 20.00
N ASN A 213 7.74 26.93 20.96
CA ASN A 213 8.04 27.61 22.22
C ASN A 213 8.67 26.69 23.28
N GLY A 214 8.94 25.40 22.98
CA GLY A 214 9.48 24.45 23.92
C GLY A 214 8.58 24.13 25.11
N LYS A 215 7.25 24.36 24.97
CA LYS A 215 6.25 24.17 26.04
C LYS A 215 5.63 22.76 26.03
N LEU A 216 5.93 21.93 25.05
CA LEU A 216 5.50 20.53 25.05
C LEU A 216 6.40 19.73 26.00
N LYS A 217 5.76 18.95 26.88
CA LYS A 217 6.51 18.13 27.84
C LYS A 217 7.17 16.96 27.11
N PRO A 218 8.43 16.63 27.47
CA PRO A 218 9.06 15.42 27.00
C PRO A 218 8.25 14.17 27.35
N ASP A 219 8.26 13.20 26.45
CA ASP A 219 7.62 11.92 26.70
C ASP A 219 8.63 10.92 27.25
N TYR A 220 8.27 10.25 28.34
CA TYR A 220 9.13 9.22 28.98
C TYR A 220 9.36 7.99 28.08
N MET A 221 8.66 7.86 26.96
CA MET A 221 8.75 6.72 26.04
C MET A 221 9.57 7.01 24.76
N GLY A 222 10.57 7.85 24.82
CA GLY A 222 11.53 8.01 23.72
C GLY A 222 11.55 9.38 23.04
N ASP A 223 10.66 10.31 23.41
CA ASP A 223 10.71 11.69 22.94
C ASP A 223 11.27 12.62 24.02
N THR A 224 12.59 12.72 24.08
CA THR A 224 13.28 13.63 25.02
C THR A 224 13.11 15.11 24.67
N ALA A 225 12.64 15.42 23.46
CA ALA A 225 12.56 16.78 22.95
C ALA A 225 11.16 17.41 23.06
N GLY A 226 10.14 16.64 23.49
CA GLY A 226 8.77 17.16 23.62
C GLY A 226 8.18 17.60 22.28
N SER A 227 8.03 16.70 21.34
CA SER A 227 7.49 17.00 20.00
C SER A 227 6.08 16.51 19.76
N TRP A 228 5.55 15.67 20.63
CA TRP A 228 4.23 15.06 20.50
C TRP A 228 3.14 15.92 21.16
N TYR A 229 2.10 16.23 20.41
CA TYR A 229 0.95 16.97 20.89
C TYR A 229 -0.31 16.11 20.78
N ALA A 230 -1.02 15.94 21.89
CA ALA A 230 -2.31 15.25 21.92
C ALA A 230 -3.40 16.18 21.43
N LEU A 231 -4.07 15.80 20.36
CA LEU A 231 -5.20 16.54 19.80
C LEU A 231 -6.41 16.44 20.71
N GLU A 232 -7.25 17.46 20.71
CA GLU A 232 -8.47 17.51 21.52
C GLU A 232 -9.41 16.35 21.15
N LYS A 233 -10.13 15.84 22.16
CA LYS A 233 -11.12 14.77 21.93
C LYS A 233 -12.17 15.24 20.91
N GLY A 234 -12.34 14.46 19.83
CA GLY A 234 -13.31 14.76 18.78
C GLY A 234 -12.77 15.67 17.67
N SER A 235 -11.53 16.18 17.77
CA SER A 235 -10.89 16.92 16.67
C SER A 235 -10.14 16.02 15.69
N ALA A 236 -9.82 14.79 16.10
CA ALA A 236 -9.15 13.82 15.28
C ALA A 236 -9.69 12.40 15.50
N ILE A 237 -9.54 11.59 14.47
CA ILE A 237 -10.00 10.20 14.44
C ILE A 237 -8.86 9.26 14.12
N LYS A 238 -9.01 8.02 14.57
CA LYS A 238 -8.15 6.90 14.22
C LYS A 238 -9.00 5.69 13.88
N PHE A 239 -8.71 5.05 12.76
CA PHE A 239 -9.26 3.74 12.39
C PHE A 239 -8.14 2.73 12.21
N ASP A 240 -8.30 1.52 12.71
CA ASP A 240 -7.35 0.43 12.58
C ASP A 240 -8.01 -0.95 12.68
N PHE A 241 -7.26 -2.02 12.40
CA PHE A 241 -7.70 -3.39 12.59
C PHE A 241 -7.43 -3.93 14.00
N GLY A 242 -6.90 -3.12 14.91
CA GLY A 242 -6.51 -3.56 16.26
C GLY A 242 -5.20 -4.38 16.30
N ASN A 243 -4.43 -4.37 15.22
CA ASN A 243 -3.19 -5.15 15.05
C ASN A 243 -1.90 -4.36 15.35
N GLY A 244 -2.01 -3.21 16.02
CA GLY A 244 -0.87 -2.36 16.37
C GLY A 244 -0.33 -1.53 15.21
N ASP A 245 -1.22 -1.07 14.36
CA ASP A 245 -0.94 -0.18 13.20
C ASP A 245 -0.05 -0.83 12.12
N VAL A 246 0.00 -2.16 12.09
CA VAL A 246 0.73 -2.90 11.04
C VAL A 246 -0.15 -3.01 9.79
N PRO A 247 0.38 -2.76 8.57
CA PRO A 247 -0.36 -2.97 7.33
C PRO A 247 -0.93 -4.39 7.26
N LEU A 248 -2.19 -4.51 6.83
CA LEU A 248 -2.95 -5.77 6.92
C LEU A 248 -2.23 -6.95 6.26
N PHE A 249 -1.66 -6.72 5.08
CA PHE A 249 -1.03 -7.75 4.27
C PHE A 249 0.51 -7.73 4.31
N ALA A 250 1.11 -7.03 5.27
CA ALA A 250 2.57 -6.98 5.39
C ALA A 250 3.20 -8.38 5.56
N SER A 251 2.52 -9.26 6.29
CA SER A 251 2.96 -10.65 6.51
C SER A 251 2.89 -11.54 5.25
N ALA A 252 2.10 -11.17 4.26
CA ALA A 252 1.96 -11.89 3.00
C ALA A 252 3.01 -11.47 1.94
N ILE A 253 3.69 -10.34 2.13
CA ILE A 253 4.68 -9.83 1.17
C ILE A 253 5.84 -10.82 0.91
N PRO A 254 6.39 -11.56 1.90
CA PRO A 254 7.40 -12.58 1.62
C PRO A 254 6.92 -13.66 0.65
N ALA A 255 5.65 -14.09 0.74
CA ALA A 255 5.07 -15.05 -0.19
C ALA A 255 4.88 -14.46 -1.60
N LEU A 256 4.63 -13.16 -1.71
CA LEU A 256 4.59 -12.46 -3.00
C LEU A 256 5.96 -12.46 -3.67
N LEU A 257 7.04 -12.23 -2.91
CA LEU A 257 8.41 -12.30 -3.42
C LEU A 257 8.79 -13.73 -3.83
N ASP A 258 8.29 -14.75 -3.13
CA ASP A 258 8.50 -16.15 -3.52
C ASP A 258 7.80 -16.46 -4.86
N LEU A 259 6.63 -15.89 -5.11
CA LEU A 259 5.94 -16.03 -6.39
C LEU A 259 6.73 -15.38 -7.53
N ASP A 260 7.21 -14.15 -7.33
CA ASP A 260 8.03 -13.46 -8.34
C ASP A 260 9.29 -14.27 -8.67
N ALA A 261 9.96 -14.82 -7.65
CA ALA A 261 11.13 -15.68 -7.83
C ALA A 261 10.80 -16.99 -8.57
N ALA A 262 9.64 -17.60 -8.26
CA ALA A 262 9.19 -18.83 -8.93
C ALA A 262 8.87 -18.57 -10.42
N GLN A 263 8.20 -17.44 -10.72
CA GLN A 263 7.91 -17.04 -12.11
C GLN A 263 9.19 -16.76 -12.91
N ASP A 264 10.17 -16.11 -12.31
CA ASP A 264 11.47 -15.87 -12.95
C ASP A 264 12.23 -17.19 -13.21
N LEU A 265 12.15 -18.12 -12.27
CA LEU A 265 12.75 -19.45 -12.44
C LEU A 265 12.05 -20.21 -13.58
N ASP A 266 10.73 -20.19 -13.63
CA ASP A 266 9.98 -20.85 -14.70
C ASP A 266 10.31 -20.23 -16.07
N ARG A 267 10.38 -18.92 -16.17
CA ARG A 267 10.81 -18.21 -17.39
C ARG A 267 12.20 -18.63 -17.83
N ARG A 268 13.16 -18.75 -16.90
CA ARG A 268 14.52 -19.21 -17.20
C ARG A 268 14.53 -20.67 -17.67
N LYS A 269 13.76 -21.56 -17.02
CA LYS A 269 13.59 -22.95 -17.46
C LYS A 269 13.00 -23.02 -18.87
N GLN A 270 11.98 -22.20 -19.18
CA GLN A 270 11.40 -22.13 -20.53
C GLN A 270 12.43 -21.63 -21.56
N MET A 271 13.24 -20.63 -21.23
CA MET A 271 14.33 -20.17 -22.10
C MET A 271 15.39 -21.27 -22.32
N GLN A 272 15.76 -22.01 -21.26
CA GLN A 272 16.69 -23.13 -21.39
C GLN A 272 16.14 -24.24 -22.28
N LYS A 273 14.82 -24.52 -22.24
CA LYS A 273 14.19 -25.49 -23.16
C LYS A 273 14.25 -25.07 -24.63
N LEU A 274 14.37 -23.77 -24.90
CA LEU A 274 14.52 -23.24 -26.25
C LEU A 274 15.98 -23.31 -26.74
N LEU A 275 16.97 -23.46 -25.84
CA LEU A 275 18.37 -23.61 -26.19
C LEU A 275 18.61 -25.03 -26.69
N LYS A 276 18.98 -25.15 -27.92
CA LYS A 276 19.42 -26.43 -28.56
C LYS A 276 20.89 -26.34 -28.84
N ILE A 277 21.65 -27.28 -28.32
CA ILE A 277 23.07 -27.45 -28.67
C ILE A 277 23.15 -28.50 -29.78
N LEU A 278 23.55 -28.08 -30.96
CA LEU A 278 23.78 -28.96 -32.09
C LEU A 278 25.22 -29.43 -32.03
N VAL A 279 25.41 -30.72 -31.76
CA VAL A 279 26.72 -31.30 -31.70
C VAL A 279 27.14 -31.72 -33.11
N GLN A 280 28.14 -31.03 -33.63
CA GLN A 280 28.79 -31.40 -34.91
C GLN A 280 30.01 -32.24 -34.62
N LYS A 281 29.90 -33.53 -34.92
CA LYS A 281 31.03 -34.46 -34.78
C LYS A 281 31.87 -34.47 -36.06
N LEU A 282 33.16 -34.21 -35.93
CA LEU A 282 34.11 -34.34 -37.01
C LEU A 282 34.69 -35.76 -37.03
N PRO A 283 34.76 -36.40 -38.20
CA PRO A 283 35.24 -37.76 -38.31
C PRO A 283 36.76 -37.86 -38.04
N LEU A 284 37.15 -38.98 -37.40
CA LEU A 284 38.53 -39.39 -37.22
C LEU A 284 38.83 -40.51 -38.17
N ASP A 285 40.12 -40.67 -38.58
CA ASP A 285 40.60 -41.84 -39.38
C ASP A 285 40.57 -43.12 -38.52
N LYS A 286 40.70 -44.24 -39.16
CA LYS A 286 40.73 -45.59 -38.53
C LYS A 286 41.80 -45.74 -37.44
N ASN A 287 42.84 -44.92 -37.47
CA ASN A 287 43.92 -44.88 -36.50
C ASN A 287 43.69 -43.92 -35.36
N GLY A 288 42.56 -43.16 -35.38
CA GLY A 288 42.28 -42.13 -34.40
C GLY A 288 42.88 -40.75 -34.70
N ASP A 289 43.48 -40.58 -35.88
CA ASP A 289 44.08 -39.33 -36.30
C ASP A 289 43.03 -38.38 -36.89
N LEU A 290 43.31 -37.10 -36.82
CA LEU A 290 42.42 -36.04 -37.34
C LEU A 290 42.44 -36.11 -38.89
N ILE A 291 41.25 -36.23 -39.49
CA ILE A 291 41.08 -36.16 -40.95
C ILE A 291 41.14 -34.72 -41.45
N PHE A 292 40.68 -33.77 -40.62
CA PHE A 292 40.73 -32.35 -40.94
C PHE A 292 41.83 -31.68 -40.12
N ASP A 293 42.50 -30.71 -40.73
CA ASP A 293 43.44 -29.85 -40.02
C ASP A 293 42.62 -28.90 -39.09
N LEU A 294 43.29 -28.38 -38.07
CA LEU A 294 42.64 -27.54 -37.07
C LEU A 294 41.98 -26.31 -37.70
N ASP A 295 42.60 -25.73 -38.71
CA ASP A 295 42.11 -24.58 -39.46
C ASP A 295 40.84 -24.94 -40.26
N GLU A 296 40.82 -26.09 -40.90
CA GLU A 296 39.62 -26.59 -41.61
C GLU A 296 38.47 -26.89 -40.65
N ALA A 297 38.76 -27.44 -39.48
CA ALA A 297 37.77 -27.68 -38.43
C ALA A 297 37.15 -26.37 -37.92
N GLN A 298 37.94 -25.30 -37.79
CA GLN A 298 37.46 -23.98 -37.43
C GLN A 298 36.57 -23.37 -38.52
N ASP A 299 36.92 -23.54 -39.79
CA ASP A 299 36.13 -23.06 -40.92
C ASP A 299 34.78 -23.79 -41.01
N ILE A 300 34.75 -25.11 -40.77
CA ILE A 300 33.52 -25.91 -40.72
C ILE A 300 32.66 -25.43 -39.57
N HIS A 301 33.23 -25.20 -38.39
CA HIS A 301 32.50 -24.63 -37.25
C HIS A 301 31.92 -23.23 -37.56
N ARG A 302 32.74 -22.34 -38.13
CA ARG A 302 32.33 -20.98 -38.49
C ARG A 302 31.19 -21.00 -39.51
N ASN A 303 31.24 -21.87 -40.49
CA ASN A 303 30.18 -22.02 -41.47
C ASN A 303 28.88 -22.54 -40.85
N ALA A 304 28.97 -23.53 -39.94
CA ALA A 304 27.80 -24.03 -39.22
C ALA A 304 27.16 -22.94 -38.35
N VAL A 305 27.97 -22.17 -37.60
CA VAL A 305 27.50 -21.03 -36.81
C VAL A 305 26.85 -19.97 -37.69
N MET A 306 27.44 -19.66 -38.85
CA MET A 306 26.91 -18.67 -39.79
C MET A 306 25.58 -19.13 -40.41
N MET A 307 25.43 -20.41 -40.76
CA MET A 307 24.16 -20.96 -41.25
C MET A 307 23.04 -20.92 -40.21
N LEU A 308 23.38 -21.10 -38.93
CA LEU A 308 22.43 -21.13 -37.83
C LEU A 308 22.24 -19.78 -37.13
N SER A 309 23.00 -18.73 -37.52
CA SER A 309 22.98 -17.42 -36.91
C SER A 309 21.60 -16.76 -36.91
N ASN A 310 20.72 -17.14 -37.82
CA ASN A 310 19.34 -16.64 -37.92
C ASN A 310 18.34 -17.49 -37.10
N THR A 311 18.81 -18.58 -36.46
CA THR A 311 17.95 -19.47 -35.68
C THR A 311 18.14 -19.17 -34.21
N ILE A 312 17.10 -18.59 -33.56
CA ILE A 312 17.14 -18.19 -32.16
C ILE A 312 17.34 -19.45 -31.27
N GLY A 313 18.31 -19.38 -30.36
CA GLY A 313 18.51 -20.40 -29.32
C GLY A 313 19.21 -21.67 -29.77
N VAL A 314 19.93 -21.67 -30.88
CA VAL A 314 20.75 -22.81 -31.34
C VAL A 314 22.23 -22.46 -31.25
N ASP A 315 22.97 -23.19 -30.42
CA ASP A 315 24.42 -23.12 -30.35
C ASP A 315 25.04 -24.34 -31.01
N VAL A 316 26.25 -24.21 -31.60
CA VAL A 316 26.96 -25.30 -32.27
C VAL A 316 28.22 -25.66 -31.47
N LEU A 317 28.28 -26.89 -31.02
CA LEU A 317 29.49 -27.50 -30.45
C LEU A 317 30.15 -28.40 -31.47
N THR A 318 31.32 -28.02 -31.96
CA THR A 318 32.11 -28.86 -32.85
C THR A 318 33.17 -29.63 -32.03
N THR A 319 33.18 -30.96 -32.14
CA THR A 319 34.08 -31.84 -31.37
C THR A 319 34.52 -33.03 -32.19
N PHE A 320 35.69 -33.58 -31.88
CA PHE A 320 36.20 -34.86 -32.40
C PHE A 320 35.84 -36.05 -31.49
N ALA A 321 35.42 -35.77 -30.26
CA ALA A 321 35.02 -36.80 -29.30
C ALA A 321 33.55 -37.22 -29.49
N ASP A 322 33.23 -38.46 -29.10
CA ASP A 322 31.85 -38.87 -28.95
C ASP A 322 31.24 -38.14 -27.77
N VAL A 323 30.26 -37.30 -28.05
CA VAL A 323 29.45 -36.65 -27.04
C VAL A 323 28.06 -37.30 -27.07
N ASP A 324 27.77 -38.10 -26.06
CA ASP A 324 26.40 -38.56 -25.83
C ASP A 324 25.53 -37.36 -25.46
N SER A 325 24.28 -37.35 -25.89
CA SER A 325 23.31 -36.29 -25.83
C SER A 325 23.49 -35.29 -24.69
N ILE A 326 23.74 -34.01 -25.02
CA ILE A 326 23.67 -32.89 -24.05
C ILE A 326 22.23 -32.48 -23.95
N ASP A 327 21.46 -33.13 -23.08
CA ASP A 327 20.17 -32.64 -22.68
C ASP A 327 20.35 -31.47 -21.69
N VAL A 328 20.29 -30.26 -22.19
CA VAL A 328 20.32 -29.04 -21.37
C VAL A 328 19.01 -28.89 -20.54
N ALA A 329 17.95 -29.59 -20.93
CA ALA A 329 16.70 -29.66 -20.23
C ALA A 329 16.36 -31.11 -19.86
N ASP A 330 16.44 -31.44 -18.59
CA ASP A 330 15.93 -32.71 -18.08
C ASP A 330 14.39 -32.73 -18.22
N ASP A 331 13.91 -33.51 -19.19
CA ASP A 331 12.47 -33.65 -19.51
C ASP A 331 11.69 -34.33 -18.38
N LYS A 332 12.38 -34.82 -17.34
CA LYS A 332 11.75 -35.43 -16.15
C LYS A 332 11.23 -34.45 -15.13
N THR A 333 11.50 -33.18 -15.28
CA THR A 333 10.91 -32.12 -14.43
C THR A 333 9.60 -31.58 -15.04
N ALA A 334 8.65 -32.47 -15.29
CA ALA A 334 7.28 -32.12 -15.73
C ALA A 334 6.44 -31.38 -14.66
N THR A 335 7.06 -30.92 -13.57
CA THR A 335 6.36 -30.40 -12.38
C THR A 335 6.45 -28.88 -12.22
N SER A 336 6.93 -28.13 -13.23
CA SER A 336 7.03 -26.67 -13.07
C SER A 336 5.68 -25.98 -12.92
N SER A 337 4.62 -26.49 -13.57
CA SER A 337 3.24 -25.98 -13.41
C SER A 337 2.69 -26.23 -12.00
N ASP A 338 2.95 -27.41 -11.45
CA ASP A 338 2.46 -27.81 -10.11
C ASP A 338 3.19 -27.02 -9.00
N GLU A 339 4.48 -26.72 -9.18
CA GLU A 339 5.26 -25.90 -8.26
C GLU A 339 4.77 -24.45 -8.26
N LEU A 340 4.55 -23.85 -9.42
CA LEU A 340 4.03 -22.50 -9.55
C LEU A 340 2.63 -22.40 -8.94
N GLU A 341 1.73 -23.35 -9.26
CA GLU A 341 0.39 -23.40 -8.69
C GLU A 341 0.42 -23.52 -7.16
N ARG A 342 1.34 -24.31 -6.61
CA ARG A 342 1.53 -24.44 -5.15
C ARG A 342 1.97 -23.12 -4.51
N VAL A 343 2.89 -22.39 -5.15
CA VAL A 343 3.37 -21.08 -4.65
C VAL A 343 2.26 -20.05 -4.75
N GLU A 344 1.51 -20.01 -5.86
CA GLU A 344 0.35 -19.15 -6.01
C GLU A 344 -0.72 -19.44 -4.92
N ARG A 345 -1.03 -20.71 -4.69
CA ARG A 345 -1.99 -21.11 -3.64
C ARG A 345 -1.52 -20.68 -2.25
N SER A 346 -0.21 -20.83 -1.97
CA SER A 346 0.40 -20.36 -0.71
C SER A 346 0.26 -18.85 -0.54
N LEU A 347 0.45 -18.09 -1.62
CA LEU A 347 0.29 -16.63 -1.62
C LEU A 347 -1.16 -16.22 -1.29
N TYR A 348 -2.15 -16.79 -2.00
CA TYR A 348 -3.56 -16.47 -1.74
C TYR A 348 -3.99 -16.87 -0.32
N ASN A 349 -3.49 -18.00 0.19
CA ASN A 349 -3.70 -18.39 1.59
C ASN A 349 -3.09 -17.39 2.57
N ALA A 350 -1.92 -16.82 2.26
CA ALA A 350 -1.29 -15.80 3.09
C ALA A 350 -2.08 -14.48 3.10
N PHE A 351 -2.79 -14.16 2.01
CA PHE A 351 -3.74 -13.05 1.97
C PHE A 351 -5.09 -13.36 2.62
N GLY A 352 -5.35 -14.62 2.94
CA GLY A 352 -6.65 -15.06 3.47
C GLY A 352 -7.76 -15.13 2.43
N THR A 353 -7.41 -15.14 1.14
CA THR A 353 -8.36 -15.19 0.01
C THR A 353 -8.16 -16.46 -0.81
N THR A 354 -9.10 -16.75 -1.70
CA THR A 354 -8.96 -17.84 -2.67
C THR A 354 -8.52 -17.32 -4.03
N GLN A 355 -7.64 -18.08 -4.69
CA GLN A 355 -7.21 -17.82 -6.07
C GLN A 355 -8.40 -17.66 -7.02
N ASN A 356 -9.48 -18.39 -6.78
CA ASN A 356 -10.69 -18.41 -7.61
C ASN A 356 -11.43 -17.07 -7.69
N LEU A 357 -11.20 -16.14 -6.75
CA LEU A 357 -11.76 -14.79 -6.79
C LEU A 357 -11.19 -13.94 -7.93
N PHE A 358 -9.96 -14.23 -8.36
CA PHE A 358 -9.25 -13.44 -9.35
C PHE A 358 -9.06 -14.17 -10.68
N ASN A 359 -9.35 -15.46 -10.75
CA ASN A 359 -9.27 -16.29 -11.94
C ASN A 359 -10.66 -16.70 -12.43
N ALA A 360 -10.89 -16.64 -13.75
CA ALA A 360 -12.18 -16.91 -14.40
C ALA A 360 -12.65 -18.38 -14.33
N SER A 361 -11.83 -19.31 -13.82
CA SER A 361 -12.12 -20.75 -13.73
C SER A 361 -12.82 -21.18 -12.43
N GLY A 362 -13.36 -20.24 -11.66
CA GLY A 362 -13.89 -20.48 -10.32
C GLY A 362 -15.21 -21.21 -10.26
N ASN A 363 -15.25 -22.26 -9.46
CA ASN A 363 -16.44 -22.99 -9.02
C ASN A 363 -17.08 -22.35 -7.77
N ILE A 364 -18.29 -22.79 -7.43
CA ILE A 364 -19.25 -22.38 -6.37
C ILE A 364 -18.67 -22.11 -4.97
N ALA A 365 -17.39 -22.40 -4.70
CA ALA A 365 -16.71 -22.11 -3.44
C ALA A 365 -16.47 -20.59 -3.16
N THR A 366 -16.72 -19.73 -4.15
CA THR A 366 -16.51 -18.28 -4.06
C THR A 366 -17.39 -17.59 -3.02
N THR A 367 -18.65 -18.03 -2.85
CA THR A 367 -19.57 -17.39 -1.90
C THR A 367 -19.10 -17.54 -0.44
N ASN A 368 -18.63 -18.73 -0.05
CA ASN A 368 -18.13 -18.97 1.30
C ASN A 368 -16.81 -18.21 1.56
N SER A 369 -15.99 -18.04 0.53
CA SER A 369 -14.78 -17.24 0.62
C SER A 369 -15.10 -15.78 0.87
N ILE A 370 -16.02 -15.18 0.12
CA ILE A 370 -16.45 -13.79 0.30
C ILE A 370 -16.99 -13.54 1.70
N LEU A 371 -17.77 -14.47 2.27
CA LEU A 371 -18.28 -14.35 3.64
C LEU A 371 -17.17 -14.40 4.71
N ASN A 372 -16.11 -15.17 4.47
CA ASN A 372 -14.94 -15.17 5.37
C ASN A 372 -14.12 -13.90 5.25
N ASP A 373 -13.94 -13.40 4.01
CA ASP A 373 -13.24 -12.15 3.74
C ASP A 373 -13.97 -10.96 4.37
N GLU A 374 -15.32 -10.97 4.34
CA GLU A 374 -16.15 -9.96 4.98
C GLU A 374 -15.90 -9.86 6.50
N ALA A 375 -15.69 -10.99 7.17
CA ALA A 375 -15.44 -11.01 8.60
C ALA A 375 -14.16 -10.24 8.98
N MET A 376 -13.15 -10.23 8.13
CA MET A 376 -11.89 -9.50 8.34
C MET A 376 -12.10 -7.98 8.42
N CYS A 377 -12.98 -7.43 7.59
CA CYS A 377 -13.24 -5.98 7.51
C CYS A 377 -14.36 -5.51 8.45
N ARG A 378 -15.10 -6.42 9.09
CA ARG A 378 -16.25 -6.08 9.95
C ARG A 378 -15.91 -5.08 11.07
N ASN A 379 -14.76 -5.23 11.70
CA ASN A 379 -14.34 -4.32 12.77
C ASN A 379 -14.15 -2.88 12.27
N LEU A 380 -13.63 -2.72 11.06
CA LEU A 380 -13.47 -1.40 10.44
C LEU A 380 -14.82 -0.77 10.10
N LEU A 381 -15.77 -1.58 9.60
CA LEU A 381 -17.13 -1.13 9.33
C LEU A 381 -17.83 -0.62 10.60
N LEU A 382 -17.67 -1.33 11.73
CA LEU A 382 -18.23 -0.88 13.03
C LEU A 382 -17.61 0.43 13.52
N GLN A 383 -16.31 0.65 13.27
CA GLN A 383 -15.66 1.92 13.60
C GLN A 383 -16.19 3.07 12.74
N PHE A 384 -16.43 2.84 11.44
CA PHE A 384 -17.02 3.85 10.56
C PHE A 384 -18.46 4.17 10.95
N SER A 385 -19.29 3.17 11.27
CA SER A 385 -20.64 3.38 11.76
C SER A 385 -20.63 4.25 13.03
N ALA A 386 -19.84 3.86 14.03
CA ALA A 386 -19.75 4.59 15.29
C ALA A 386 -19.17 6.03 15.14
N PHE A 387 -18.51 6.33 14.04
CA PHE A 387 -18.01 7.66 13.75
C PHE A 387 -19.11 8.58 13.17
N TYR A 388 -19.99 8.03 12.33
CA TYR A 388 -21.06 8.80 11.69
C TYR A 388 -22.37 8.82 12.49
N ASP A 389 -22.55 7.93 13.49
CA ASP A 389 -23.64 7.95 14.45
C ASP A 389 -23.48 9.08 15.49
#